data_6c3c01cc3a41a906469ce809cb3d6716
#
_entry.id   6c3c01cc3a41a906469ce809cb3d6716
#
_cell.length_a   1.000
_cell.length_b   1.000
_cell.length_c   1.000
_cell.angle_alpha   90.00
_cell.angle_beta   90.00
_cell.angle_gamma   90.00
#
_symmetry.space_group_name_H-M   'P 1'
#
loop_
_entity.id
_entity.type
_entity.pdbx_description
1 polymer ?
#
loop_
_entity_poly.entity_id
_entity_poly.type
_entity_poly.pdbx_seq_one_letter_code
_entity_poly.pdbx_strand_id
1 'polypeptide(L)'
;MKKTITWLLIASFLLTFLSSCNAQQSEDGKDDTACTTEQTENIPSNDISNEEKYKPVLDIYRDIIINLDEQMNSKGSPYSEETKEYEWWSAIIGAVASFHLSTNVPGYAFCDLNKNGNDEMLLLLDDYTVLAIFSFADGKPLLLDNYWNRKKCTIDGDGTIQVYGSSGADTSSFSIFEISNDDKELVLLSEYGTDGHDPNTLIPYYYKISNGNKTPITVLEYAASLSQGIYSSVEDLAEHTREHADFEFIPPGLEVSYKRIFEKILNYEMKINSENKYLWEFLQYFGSSSMGDPNIIEICYLDMDLDGTAELLLRSNLNDYCMLRYLSGTVYLYNLPYKSIDRVYEDGSFSWHSQTYLEDNSVCYGDSKLTFDESSAKAKSLYTIYDGENESYFTINGKLASKNELDALIESRKNIKEVTWTTYMLDPNKIPAKG
;
A
#
# COMPACT_ATOMS: atom_id res chain seq x y z
N MET A 1 16.07 40.31 -25.84
CA MET A 1 17.38 39.83 -25.48
C MET A 1 17.56 39.83 -23.95
N LYS A 2 17.01 38.89 -23.24
CA LYS A 2 17.24 38.61 -21.79
C LYS A 2 16.59 37.26 -21.44
N LYS A 3 17.04 36.14 -21.99
CA LYS A 3 16.60 34.77 -21.62
C LYS A 3 17.67 33.71 -21.92
N THR A 4 18.96 34.00 -21.69
CA THR A 4 20.02 33.05 -22.06
C THR A 4 21.20 32.99 -21.07
N ILE A 5 21.02 33.31 -19.80
CA ILE A 5 22.10 33.27 -18.80
C ILE A 5 21.86 32.30 -17.62
N THR A 6 20.70 31.65 -17.51
CA THR A 6 20.37 30.85 -16.32
C THR A 6 20.70 29.35 -16.47
N TRP A 7 21.27 28.89 -17.58
CA TRP A 7 21.52 27.46 -17.84
C TRP A 7 23.00 27.02 -17.77
N LEU A 8 23.90 27.89 -17.33
CA LEU A 8 25.33 27.61 -17.34
C LEU A 8 26.01 27.43 -15.98
N LEU A 9 25.22 27.37 -14.89
CA LEU A 9 25.75 27.20 -13.53
C LEU A 9 25.37 25.83 -12.87
N ILE A 10 24.65 24.96 -13.55
CA ILE A 10 24.26 23.63 -13.01
C ILE A 10 25.15 22.49 -13.53
N ALA A 11 26.03 22.74 -14.48
CA ALA A 11 26.83 21.69 -15.12
C ALA A 11 28.24 21.49 -14.55
N SER A 12 28.63 22.11 -13.42
CA SER A 12 30.01 22.06 -12.91
C SER A 12 30.23 21.30 -11.59
N PHE A 13 29.24 20.62 -11.05
CA PHE A 13 29.39 19.94 -9.74
C PHE A 13 29.28 18.40 -9.77
N LEU A 14 29.37 17.79 -10.96
CA LEU A 14 29.29 16.32 -11.10
C LEU A 14 30.59 15.75 -11.65
N LEU A 15 31.70 15.88 -10.92
CA LEU A 15 32.94 15.10 -11.20
C LEU A 15 33.95 15.32 -10.07
N THR A 16 33.85 14.59 -8.99
CA THR A 16 34.96 14.11 -8.15
C THR A 16 34.42 13.35 -6.95
N PHE A 17 34.40 12.06 -7.01
CA PHE A 17 34.67 11.14 -5.89
C PHE A 17 34.62 9.69 -6.41
N LEU A 18 35.72 9.29 -7.02
CA LEU A 18 36.10 7.89 -7.16
C LEU A 18 37.54 7.78 -6.67
N SER A 19 37.73 7.15 -5.55
CA SER A 19 38.92 6.35 -5.20
C SER A 19 39.04 6.20 -3.69
N SER A 20 38.79 5.06 -3.16
CA SER A 20 39.78 4.32 -2.38
C SER A 20 39.16 3.07 -1.73
N CYS A 21 39.28 1.96 -2.41
CA CYS A 21 39.28 0.63 -1.76
C CYS A 21 40.71 0.32 -1.33
N ASN A 22 40.90 -0.09 -0.09
CA ASN A 22 42.03 -0.95 0.26
C ASN A 22 41.60 -1.99 1.31
N ALA A 23 41.66 -3.23 0.87
CA ALA A 23 41.50 -4.43 1.68
C ALA A 23 42.77 -4.66 2.52
N GLN A 24 42.62 -5.08 3.76
CA GLN A 24 43.68 -5.75 4.51
C GLN A 24 43.11 -6.98 5.21
N GLN A 25 43.49 -8.14 4.71
CA GLN A 25 43.44 -9.44 5.40
C GLN A 25 44.48 -9.47 6.50
N SER A 26 44.14 -10.07 7.64
CA SER A 26 45.14 -10.72 8.52
C SER A 26 44.52 -11.97 9.13
N GLU A 27 45.26 -13.06 8.95
CA GLU A 27 45.02 -14.42 9.42
C GLU A 27 45.42 -14.60 10.88
N ASP A 28 44.91 -15.70 11.44
CA ASP A 28 45.41 -16.56 12.50
C ASP A 28 45.29 -16.19 13.99
N GLY A 29 44.64 -17.11 14.72
CA GLY A 29 44.72 -17.25 16.18
C GLY A 29 43.72 -18.25 16.71
N LYS A 30 44.05 -19.58 16.62
CA LYS A 30 43.37 -20.63 17.40
C LYS A 30 43.68 -20.44 18.88
N ASP A 31 42.62 -20.46 19.70
CA ASP A 31 42.78 -20.93 21.09
C ASP A 31 41.48 -21.66 21.54
N ASP A 32 41.68 -22.94 21.83
CA ASP A 32 40.69 -23.84 22.40
C ASP A 32 40.55 -23.53 23.90
N THR A 33 39.42 -23.01 24.31
CA THR A 33 39.03 -23.00 25.72
C THR A 33 37.61 -23.58 25.85
N ALA A 34 37.51 -24.78 26.37
CA ALA A 34 36.29 -25.45 26.72
C ALA A 34 35.51 -24.60 27.75
N CYS A 35 34.39 -24.04 27.35
CA CYS A 35 33.46 -23.40 28.25
C CYS A 35 32.31 -24.35 28.57
N THR A 36 32.23 -24.65 29.87
CA THR A 36 31.19 -25.46 30.52
C THR A 36 29.82 -24.86 30.22
N THR A 37 28.96 -25.64 29.58
CA THR A 37 27.57 -25.27 29.29
C THR A 37 26.79 -25.34 30.60
N GLU A 38 26.55 -24.18 31.22
CA GLU A 38 25.47 -24.04 32.18
C GLU A 38 24.17 -24.03 31.38
N GLN A 39 23.33 -25.04 31.61
CA GLN A 39 21.95 -25.05 31.14
C GLN A 39 21.18 -23.94 31.86
N THR A 40 21.07 -22.79 31.24
CA THR A 40 20.06 -21.79 31.60
C THR A 40 18.70 -22.38 31.25
N GLU A 41 17.91 -22.69 32.27
CA GLU A 41 16.50 -23.02 32.12
C GLU A 41 15.84 -21.90 31.32
N ASN A 42 15.34 -22.24 30.12
CA ASN A 42 14.47 -21.38 29.34
C ASN A 42 13.19 -21.15 30.14
N ILE A 43 13.13 -20.07 30.89
CA ILE A 43 11.88 -19.47 31.33
C ILE A 43 11.21 -19.00 30.04
N PRO A 44 10.00 -19.48 29.68
CA PRO A 44 9.30 -18.94 28.52
C PRO A 44 9.03 -17.46 28.81
N SER A 45 9.72 -16.57 28.10
CA SER A 45 9.38 -15.17 28.07
C SER A 45 7.96 -15.11 27.46
N ASN A 46 6.98 -14.67 28.24
CA ASN A 46 5.68 -14.29 27.75
C ASN A 46 5.81 -12.95 26.99
N ASP A 47 6.66 -12.92 25.97
CA ASP A 47 6.78 -11.74 25.14
C ASP A 47 5.48 -11.60 24.31
N ILE A 48 4.68 -10.62 24.67
CA ILE A 48 3.48 -10.22 23.94
C ILE A 48 3.96 -9.76 22.56
N SER A 49 3.35 -10.28 21.50
CA SER A 49 3.68 -9.86 20.13
C SER A 49 3.39 -8.37 19.93
N ASN A 50 4.09 -7.74 18.98
CA ASN A 50 3.84 -6.33 18.65
C ASN A 50 2.40 -6.08 18.21
N GLU A 51 1.82 -6.98 17.42
CA GLU A 51 0.40 -6.88 17.04
C GLU A 51 -0.54 -6.88 18.24
N GLU A 52 -0.26 -7.68 19.27
CA GLU A 52 -1.08 -7.70 20.48
C GLU A 52 -0.89 -6.41 21.31
N LYS A 53 0.34 -5.88 21.39
CA LYS A 53 0.63 -4.59 22.06
C LYS A 53 -0.17 -3.45 21.44
N TYR A 54 -0.21 -3.39 20.09
CA TYR A 54 -0.85 -2.30 19.35
C TYR A 54 -2.26 -2.62 18.87
N LYS A 55 -2.82 -3.77 19.26
CA LYS A 55 -4.15 -4.23 18.83
C LYS A 55 -5.25 -3.16 18.92
N PRO A 56 -5.39 -2.36 20.00
CA PRO A 56 -6.44 -1.35 20.06
C PRO A 56 -6.35 -0.29 18.96
N VAL A 57 -5.13 0.13 18.58
CA VAL A 57 -4.90 1.08 17.49
C VAL A 57 -5.16 0.44 16.14
N LEU A 58 -4.67 -0.79 15.95
CA LEU A 58 -4.88 -1.55 14.71
C LEU A 58 -6.36 -1.82 14.45
N ASP A 59 -7.15 -2.11 15.49
CA ASP A 59 -8.60 -2.30 15.37
C ASP A 59 -9.30 -1.01 14.90
N ILE A 60 -8.92 0.15 15.43
CA ILE A 60 -9.42 1.47 14.99
C ILE A 60 -8.99 1.75 13.55
N TYR A 61 -7.73 1.52 13.23
CA TYR A 61 -7.20 1.73 11.88
C TYR A 61 -7.92 0.89 10.83
N ARG A 62 -8.11 -0.39 11.12
CA ARG A 62 -8.86 -1.31 10.26
C ARG A 62 -10.31 -0.87 10.08
N ASP A 63 -10.97 -0.42 11.15
CA ASP A 63 -12.34 0.07 11.09
C ASP A 63 -12.45 1.35 10.23
N ILE A 64 -11.49 2.27 10.35
CA ILE A 64 -11.42 3.46 9.48
C ILE A 64 -11.26 3.07 8.02
N ILE A 65 -10.34 2.17 7.70
CA ILE A 65 -10.10 1.74 6.31
C ILE A 65 -11.35 1.11 5.71
N ILE A 66 -12.06 0.27 6.48
CA ILE A 66 -13.25 -0.44 6.04
C ILE A 66 -14.44 0.51 5.81
N ASN A 67 -14.60 1.51 6.66
CA ASN A 67 -15.78 2.35 6.73
C ASN A 67 -15.44 3.81 6.42
N LEU A 68 -14.37 4.08 5.64
CA LEU A 68 -13.85 5.43 5.43
C LEU A 68 -14.91 6.42 4.97
N ASP A 69 -15.68 6.08 3.95
CA ASP A 69 -16.74 6.94 3.42
C ASP A 69 -17.83 7.23 4.45
N GLU A 70 -18.23 6.23 5.22
CA GLU A 70 -19.22 6.40 6.28
C GLU A 70 -18.67 7.28 7.40
N GLN A 71 -17.44 7.03 7.82
CA GLN A 71 -16.79 7.78 8.91
C GLN A 71 -16.48 9.23 8.52
N MET A 72 -16.10 9.49 7.27
CA MET A 72 -15.91 10.85 6.76
C MET A 72 -17.22 11.63 6.61
N ASN A 73 -18.31 10.96 6.28
CA ASN A 73 -19.63 11.57 6.10
C ASN A 73 -20.48 11.57 7.37
N SER A 74 -20.11 10.81 8.39
CA SER A 74 -20.79 10.81 9.68
C SER A 74 -20.56 12.10 10.44
N LYS A 75 -21.59 12.57 11.16
CA LYS A 75 -21.52 13.83 11.93
C LYS A 75 -20.78 13.70 13.27
N GLY A 76 -19.86 12.75 13.41
CA GLY A 76 -19.08 12.62 14.63
C GLY A 76 -18.33 11.28 14.73
N SER A 77 -17.38 11.25 15.63
CA SER A 77 -16.61 10.06 15.99
C SER A 77 -17.51 9.01 16.66
N PRO A 78 -17.23 7.71 16.46
CA PRO A 78 -17.83 6.64 17.25
C PRO A 78 -17.30 6.61 18.70
N TYR A 79 -16.25 7.38 19.00
CA TYR A 79 -15.60 7.44 20.31
C TYR A 79 -15.91 8.74 21.04
N SER A 80 -15.90 8.72 22.37
CA SER A 80 -16.06 9.93 23.21
C SER A 80 -14.80 10.80 23.12
N GLU A 81 -14.96 12.12 22.94
CA GLU A 81 -13.85 13.11 22.83
C GLU A 81 -12.87 13.09 24.02
N GLU A 82 -13.27 12.52 25.15
CA GLU A 82 -12.43 12.44 26.34
C GLU A 82 -11.54 11.18 26.38
N THR A 83 -11.64 10.29 25.37
CA THR A 83 -10.92 9.01 25.36
C THR A 83 -9.68 9.03 24.47
N LYS A 84 -8.75 8.11 24.74
CA LYS A 84 -7.57 7.90 23.90
C LYS A 84 -7.95 7.34 22.51
N GLU A 85 -9.00 6.54 22.45
CA GLU A 85 -9.54 6.00 21.20
C GLU A 85 -10.01 7.13 20.28
N TYR A 86 -10.59 8.21 20.81
CA TYR A 86 -10.93 9.40 20.04
C TYR A 86 -9.69 10.11 19.48
N GLU A 87 -8.65 10.27 20.31
CA GLU A 87 -7.38 10.87 19.89
C GLU A 87 -6.78 10.09 18.72
N TRP A 88 -6.69 8.76 18.84
CA TRP A 88 -6.15 7.89 17.79
C TRP A 88 -7.03 7.91 16.54
N TRP A 89 -8.34 7.75 16.69
CA TRP A 89 -9.28 7.82 15.58
C TRP A 89 -9.17 9.15 14.83
N SER A 90 -9.15 10.28 15.51
CA SER A 90 -9.06 11.61 14.92
C SER A 90 -7.75 11.81 14.15
N ALA A 91 -6.63 11.35 14.71
CA ALA A 91 -5.33 11.41 14.06
C ALA A 91 -5.29 10.53 12.79
N ILE A 92 -5.75 9.29 12.90
CA ILE A 92 -5.71 8.31 11.81
C ILE A 92 -6.66 8.71 10.67
N ILE A 93 -7.91 9.08 10.97
CA ILE A 93 -8.87 9.46 9.92
C ILE A 93 -8.42 10.72 9.18
N GLY A 94 -7.82 11.69 9.91
CA GLY A 94 -7.25 12.90 9.32
C GLY A 94 -6.09 12.61 8.38
N ALA A 95 -5.21 11.68 8.75
CA ALA A 95 -4.11 11.23 7.91
C ALA A 95 -4.62 10.48 6.68
N VAL A 96 -5.41 9.44 6.87
CA VAL A 96 -5.98 8.60 5.82
C VAL A 96 -6.77 9.43 4.80
N ALA A 97 -7.62 10.37 5.27
CA ALA A 97 -8.41 11.23 4.40
C ALA A 97 -7.59 12.23 3.58
N SER A 98 -6.40 12.61 4.05
CA SER A 98 -5.56 13.62 3.39
C SER A 98 -4.66 13.05 2.30
N PHE A 99 -4.29 11.80 2.39
CA PHE A 99 -3.55 11.09 1.35
C PHE A 99 -4.57 10.34 0.48
N HIS A 100 -4.76 10.76 -0.77
CA HIS A 100 -5.68 10.10 -1.69
C HIS A 100 -5.35 8.61 -1.80
N LEU A 101 -6.12 7.76 -1.11
CA LEU A 101 -5.92 6.31 -1.05
C LEU A 101 -6.36 5.57 -2.33
N SER A 102 -6.56 6.29 -3.41
CA SER A 102 -7.03 5.70 -4.68
C SER A 102 -6.02 4.75 -5.33
N THR A 103 -4.73 4.87 -4.97
CA THR A 103 -3.65 4.10 -5.60
C THR A 103 -2.81 3.30 -4.62
N ASN A 104 -2.85 3.62 -3.33
CA ASN A 104 -1.96 3.05 -2.33
C ASN A 104 -2.71 2.22 -1.29
N VAL A 105 -2.16 1.08 -0.91
CA VAL A 105 -2.74 0.19 0.09
C VAL A 105 -2.28 0.63 1.49
N PRO A 106 -3.21 0.91 2.40
CA PRO A 106 -2.86 1.20 3.79
C PRO A 106 -2.36 -0.05 4.51
N GLY A 107 -1.37 0.12 5.39
CA GLY A 107 -0.77 -0.95 6.18
C GLY A 107 -0.04 -0.41 7.39
N TYR A 108 0.83 -1.22 7.96
CA TYR A 108 1.65 -0.85 9.11
C TYR A 108 3.01 -1.54 9.08
N ALA A 109 3.91 -1.10 9.96
CA ALA A 109 5.18 -1.75 10.20
C ALA A 109 5.56 -1.64 11.68
N PHE A 110 6.48 -2.49 12.13
CA PHE A 110 7.10 -2.40 13.43
C PHE A 110 8.61 -2.20 13.26
N CYS A 111 9.16 -1.25 14.01
CA CYS A 111 10.59 -0.94 13.96
C CYS A 111 11.05 -0.30 15.27
N ASP A 112 12.16 -0.74 15.83
CA ASP A 112 12.83 -0.12 16.98
C ASP A 112 13.62 1.11 16.50
N LEU A 113 12.94 2.24 16.38
CA LEU A 113 13.50 3.48 15.83
C LEU A 113 14.56 4.11 16.74
N ASN A 114 14.37 4.06 18.06
CA ASN A 114 15.31 4.63 19.03
C ASN A 114 16.32 3.62 19.60
N LYS A 115 16.27 2.37 19.10
CA LYS A 115 17.21 1.27 19.44
C LYS A 115 17.23 0.93 20.94
N ASN A 116 16.08 1.05 21.61
CA ASN A 116 15.92 0.73 23.00
C ASN A 116 15.42 -0.71 23.28
N GLY A 117 15.13 -1.47 22.21
CA GLY A 117 14.63 -2.85 22.27
C GLY A 117 13.11 -2.97 22.25
N ASN A 118 12.38 -1.87 22.11
CA ASN A 118 10.93 -1.85 21.91
C ASN A 118 10.62 -1.34 20.51
N ASP A 119 9.80 -2.07 19.77
CA ASP A 119 9.39 -1.62 18.45
C ASP A 119 8.28 -0.57 18.56
N GLU A 120 8.42 0.52 17.84
CA GLU A 120 7.36 1.44 17.48
C GLU A 120 6.49 0.84 16.39
N MET A 121 5.24 1.30 16.31
CA MET A 121 4.32 0.99 15.22
C MET A 121 4.16 2.20 14.30
N LEU A 122 4.40 1.98 13.03
CA LEU A 122 4.18 2.93 11.96
C LEU A 122 2.88 2.57 11.24
N LEU A 123 1.95 3.50 11.09
CA LEU A 123 0.88 3.38 10.11
C LEU A 123 1.37 4.04 8.82
N LEU A 124 1.32 3.31 7.71
CA LEU A 124 1.86 3.77 6.44
C LEU A 124 1.07 3.20 5.25
N LEU A 125 1.37 3.71 4.07
CA LEU A 125 0.90 3.17 2.81
C LEU A 125 1.97 2.23 2.21
N ASP A 126 1.60 1.40 1.25
CA ASP A 126 2.50 0.45 0.57
C ASP A 126 3.63 1.12 -0.24
N ASP A 127 3.49 2.42 -0.53
CA ASP A 127 4.58 3.25 -1.06
C ASP A 127 5.53 3.77 0.02
N TYR A 128 5.31 3.44 1.31
CA TYR A 128 6.03 3.90 2.49
C TYR A 128 5.74 5.35 2.92
N THR A 129 4.66 5.95 2.43
CA THR A 129 4.16 7.21 2.99
C THR A 129 3.69 6.99 4.43
N VAL A 130 4.31 7.68 5.39
CA VAL A 130 4.01 7.54 6.83
C VAL A 130 2.75 8.34 7.17
N LEU A 131 1.79 7.70 7.83
CA LEU A 131 0.52 8.28 8.28
C LEU A 131 0.55 8.68 9.77
N ALA A 132 1.14 7.82 10.61
CA ALA A 132 1.28 8.08 12.04
C ALA A 132 2.37 7.21 12.66
N ILE A 133 2.92 7.66 13.78
CA ILE A 133 3.91 6.93 14.59
C ILE A 133 3.32 6.73 15.99
N PHE A 134 3.35 5.49 16.45
CA PHE A 134 2.94 5.09 17.78
C PHE A 134 4.10 4.41 18.50
N SER A 135 4.27 4.72 19.77
CA SER A 135 5.13 3.99 20.70
C SER A 135 4.33 3.14 21.66
N PHE A 136 5.01 2.34 22.47
CA PHE A 136 4.38 1.54 23.53
C PHE A 136 4.99 1.91 24.88
N ALA A 137 4.34 2.81 25.61
CA ALA A 137 4.79 3.30 26.89
C ALA A 137 3.77 3.04 28.01
N ASP A 138 4.24 2.75 29.21
CA ASP A 138 3.39 2.48 30.40
C ASP A 138 2.31 1.38 30.15
N GLY A 139 2.64 0.36 29.33
CA GLY A 139 1.77 -0.78 29.04
C GLY A 139 0.64 -0.50 28.05
N LYS A 140 0.70 0.56 27.26
CA LYS A 140 -0.32 0.95 26.28
C LYS A 140 0.28 1.68 25.08
N PRO A 141 -0.41 1.66 23.93
CA PRO A 141 -0.03 2.48 22.78
C PRO A 141 -0.13 3.97 23.11
N LEU A 142 0.81 4.74 22.58
CA LEU A 142 0.89 6.19 22.67
C LEU A 142 1.11 6.76 21.27
N LEU A 143 0.23 7.66 20.82
CA LEU A 143 0.43 8.41 19.59
C LEU A 143 1.56 9.42 19.80
N LEU A 144 2.64 9.29 19.04
CA LEU A 144 3.75 10.25 19.05
C LEU A 144 3.49 11.40 18.08
N ASP A 145 3.06 11.08 16.85
CA ASP A 145 2.73 12.09 15.84
C ASP A 145 1.88 11.49 14.71
N ASN A 146 1.22 12.38 13.94
CA ASN A 146 0.49 12.01 12.74
C ASN A 146 0.74 13.00 11.62
N TYR A 147 0.58 12.52 10.36
CA TYR A 147 0.99 13.23 9.16
C TYR A 147 -0.16 13.35 8.16
N TRP A 148 -0.11 14.40 7.33
CA TRP A 148 -1.09 14.66 6.29
C TRP A 148 -0.42 15.45 5.16
N ASN A 149 -1.12 15.72 4.08
CA ASN A 149 -0.60 16.34 2.87
C ASN A 149 0.20 17.66 3.07
N ARG A 150 0.01 18.37 4.18
CA ARG A 150 0.76 19.59 4.53
C ARG A 150 1.74 19.40 5.70
N LYS A 151 1.81 18.24 6.30
CA LYS A 151 2.77 17.81 7.32
C LYS A 151 3.21 16.40 6.99
N LYS A 152 4.35 16.24 6.37
CA LYS A 152 4.86 14.98 5.84
C LYS A 152 6.07 14.52 6.63
N CYS A 153 6.34 13.23 6.60
CA CYS A 153 7.41 12.61 7.35
C CYS A 153 8.24 11.69 6.46
N THR A 154 9.54 11.62 6.75
CA THR A 154 10.43 10.52 6.35
C THR A 154 11.14 9.94 7.56
N ILE A 155 11.63 8.72 7.44
CA ILE A 155 12.38 8.01 8.46
C ILE A 155 13.72 7.57 7.87
N ASP A 156 14.81 7.94 8.52
CA ASP A 156 16.16 7.55 8.15
C ASP A 156 16.56 6.21 8.80
N GLY A 157 17.57 5.53 8.25
CA GLY A 157 18.04 4.23 8.74
C GLY A 157 18.65 4.25 10.15
N ASP A 158 18.93 5.41 10.71
CA ASP A 158 19.34 5.57 12.11
C ASP A 158 18.17 5.78 13.07
N GLY A 159 16.92 5.85 12.55
CA GLY A 159 15.69 6.11 13.28
C GLY A 159 15.36 7.59 13.43
N THR A 160 16.13 8.47 12.81
CA THR A 160 15.84 9.90 12.76
C THR A 160 14.56 10.17 11.95
N ILE A 161 13.68 11.01 12.49
CA ILE A 161 12.40 11.38 11.89
C ILE A 161 12.51 12.79 11.36
N GLN A 162 12.37 12.96 10.05
CA GLN A 162 12.37 14.27 9.39
C GLN A 162 10.93 14.67 9.04
N VAL A 163 10.49 15.84 9.48
CA VAL A 163 9.13 16.34 9.28
C VAL A 163 9.14 17.62 8.48
N TYR A 164 8.35 17.64 7.40
CA TYR A 164 8.14 18.78 6.53
C TYR A 164 6.74 19.33 6.76
N GLY A 165 6.63 20.57 7.21
CA GLY A 165 5.36 21.21 7.52
C GLY A 165 5.15 22.53 6.79
N SER A 166 3.88 22.85 6.49
CA SER A 166 3.47 24.16 6.00
C SER A 166 2.13 24.54 6.60
N SER A 167 2.11 25.62 7.40
CA SER A 167 0.89 26.15 8.01
C SER A 167 0.27 27.33 7.25
N GLY A 168 0.96 27.83 6.21
CA GLY A 168 0.51 28.97 5.40
C GLY A 168 1.39 29.17 4.17
N ALA A 169 1.10 30.22 3.40
CA ALA A 169 1.89 30.59 2.23
C ALA A 169 3.33 31.04 2.61
N ASP A 170 3.47 31.63 3.81
CA ASP A 170 4.72 32.23 4.28
C ASP A 170 5.34 31.45 5.46
N THR A 171 4.74 30.32 5.83
CA THR A 171 5.16 29.54 7.00
C THR A 171 5.39 28.10 6.59
N SER A 172 6.64 27.70 6.61
CA SER A 172 7.08 26.32 6.38
C SER A 172 8.15 25.95 7.39
N SER A 173 8.22 24.67 7.73
CA SER A 173 9.28 24.14 8.58
C SER A 173 9.80 22.81 8.09
N PHE A 174 11.05 22.58 8.38
CA PHE A 174 11.73 21.30 8.30
C PHE A 174 12.32 21.00 9.66
N SER A 175 11.82 19.95 10.29
CA SER A 175 12.17 19.60 11.65
C SER A 175 12.75 18.21 11.72
N ILE A 176 13.73 18.00 12.56
CA ILE A 176 14.41 16.72 12.80
C ILE A 176 14.13 16.31 14.24
N PHE A 177 13.61 15.10 14.40
CA PHE A 177 13.27 14.51 15.69
C PHE A 177 13.97 13.18 15.90
N GLU A 178 14.07 12.79 17.17
CA GLU A 178 14.29 11.44 17.63
C GLU A 178 13.20 11.05 18.62
N ILE A 179 12.97 9.75 18.83
CA ILE A 179 12.08 9.29 19.88
C ILE A 179 12.85 9.26 21.20
N SER A 180 12.23 9.74 22.27
CA SER A 180 12.83 9.70 23.61
C SER A 180 13.11 8.25 24.04
N ASN A 181 14.15 8.04 24.87
CA ASN A 181 14.51 6.70 25.34
C ASN A 181 13.42 6.00 26.19
N ASP A 182 12.45 6.76 26.69
CA ASP A 182 11.32 6.24 27.47
C ASP A 182 10.04 6.07 26.62
N ASP A 183 10.15 6.20 25.29
CA ASP A 183 9.09 6.02 24.30
C ASP A 183 7.89 6.98 24.44
N LYS A 184 8.06 8.13 25.08
CA LYS A 184 6.92 8.99 25.44
C LYS A 184 6.71 10.21 24.56
N GLU A 185 7.73 10.65 23.84
CA GLU A 185 7.66 11.86 23.04
C GLU A 185 8.67 11.90 21.90
N LEU A 186 8.40 12.75 20.91
CA LEU A 186 9.37 13.16 19.91
C LEU A 186 10.21 14.30 20.45
N VAL A 187 11.52 14.13 20.52
CA VAL A 187 12.49 15.12 20.95
C VAL A 187 12.99 15.90 19.73
N LEU A 188 12.71 17.20 19.69
CA LEU A 188 13.17 18.07 18.60
C LEU A 188 14.69 18.29 18.70
N LEU A 189 15.42 17.78 17.73
CA LEU A 189 16.87 18.01 17.60
C LEU A 189 17.16 19.35 16.94
N SER A 190 16.49 19.66 15.85
CA SER A 190 16.58 20.93 15.16
C SER A 190 15.35 21.20 14.30
N GLU A 191 15.07 22.49 14.08
CA GLU A 191 14.06 22.95 13.14
C GLU A 191 14.57 24.13 12.35
N TYR A 192 14.24 24.16 11.07
CA TYR A 192 14.49 25.29 10.17
C TYR A 192 13.18 25.70 9.54
N GLY A 193 12.91 26.99 9.42
CA GLY A 193 11.62 27.40 8.88
C GLY A 193 11.56 28.85 8.44
N THR A 194 10.39 29.21 7.94
CA THR A 194 10.00 30.58 7.65
C THR A 194 8.86 31.00 8.54
N ASP A 195 8.84 32.28 8.97
CA ASP A 195 7.85 32.83 9.88
C ASP A 195 7.42 34.23 9.39
N GLY A 196 6.51 34.23 8.39
CA GLY A 196 6.10 35.45 7.72
C GLY A 196 7.16 36.03 6.78
N HIS A 197 6.97 37.27 6.35
CA HIS A 197 7.85 37.97 5.43
C HIS A 197 7.91 39.48 5.73
N ASP A 198 8.98 40.15 5.27
CA ASP A 198 9.07 41.60 5.27
C ASP A 198 7.98 42.20 4.35
N PRO A 199 7.08 43.06 4.85
CA PRO A 199 5.98 43.60 4.07
C PRO A 199 6.41 44.48 2.87
N ASN A 200 7.64 44.96 2.87
CA ASN A 200 8.18 45.85 1.79
C ASN A 200 8.91 45.07 0.70
N THR A 201 9.60 43.99 1.09
CA THR A 201 10.46 43.22 0.18
C THR A 201 9.86 41.85 -0.17
N LEU A 202 8.85 41.39 0.55
CA LEU A 202 8.27 40.06 0.48
C LEU A 202 9.28 38.92 0.69
N ILE A 203 10.42 39.22 1.33
CA ILE A 203 11.44 38.24 1.67
C ILE A 203 11.02 37.53 2.96
N PRO A 204 10.96 36.16 3.00
CA PRO A 204 10.63 35.44 4.21
C PRO A 204 11.64 35.67 5.34
N TYR A 205 11.14 35.68 6.58
CA TYR A 205 11.98 35.63 7.76
C TYR A 205 12.38 34.18 8.04
N TYR A 206 13.65 33.86 7.88
CA TYR A 206 14.19 32.54 8.12
C TYR A 206 14.66 32.37 9.56
N TYR A 207 14.41 31.20 10.12
CA TYR A 207 14.86 30.88 11.46
C TYR A 207 15.39 29.45 11.59
N LYS A 208 16.17 29.24 12.67
CA LYS A 208 16.56 27.93 13.18
C LYS A 208 16.16 27.82 14.64
N ILE A 209 15.64 26.65 15.04
CA ILE A 209 15.49 26.24 16.43
C ILE A 209 16.56 25.18 16.72
N SER A 210 17.31 25.37 17.79
CA SER A 210 18.32 24.42 18.27
C SER A 210 18.36 24.52 19.79
N ASN A 211 18.30 23.40 20.49
CA ASN A 211 18.21 23.36 21.96
C ASN A 211 17.10 24.28 22.53
N GLY A 212 15.94 24.29 21.89
CA GLY A 212 14.79 25.11 22.27
C GLY A 212 14.89 26.61 21.97
N ASN A 213 16.01 27.09 21.42
CA ASN A 213 16.21 28.50 21.12
C ASN A 213 15.96 28.80 19.64
N LYS A 214 15.01 29.71 19.37
CA LYS A 214 14.74 30.23 18.03
C LYS A 214 15.68 31.38 17.69
N THR A 215 16.45 31.24 16.62
CA THR A 215 17.39 32.27 16.15
C THR A 215 17.14 32.61 14.68
N PRO A 216 17.19 33.89 14.26
CA PRO A 216 17.16 34.26 12.84
C PRO A 216 18.39 33.71 12.13
N ILE A 217 18.19 33.28 10.89
CA ILE A 217 19.27 32.81 10.00
C ILE A 217 19.17 33.48 8.62
N THR A 218 20.21 33.35 7.85
CA THR A 218 20.22 33.84 6.46
C THR A 218 19.52 32.86 5.52
N VAL A 219 19.10 33.35 4.34
CA VAL A 219 18.58 32.49 3.26
C VAL A 219 19.57 31.43 2.82
N LEU A 220 20.87 31.71 2.88
CA LEU A 220 21.91 30.74 2.51
C LEU A 220 22.01 29.60 3.54
N GLU A 221 21.95 29.92 4.81
CA GLU A 221 21.93 28.93 5.88
C GLU A 221 20.67 28.07 5.82
N TYR A 222 19.51 28.70 5.55
CA TYR A 222 18.26 27.98 5.34
C TYR A 222 18.33 27.04 4.12
N ALA A 223 18.83 27.53 2.97
CA ALA A 223 19.00 26.72 1.77
C ALA A 223 19.99 25.56 2.00
N ALA A 224 21.06 25.80 2.76
CA ALA A 224 22.04 24.77 3.10
C ALA A 224 21.43 23.68 4.01
N SER A 225 20.53 24.05 4.93
CA SER A 225 19.84 23.07 5.78
C SER A 225 18.88 22.20 4.99
N LEU A 226 18.17 22.77 4.02
CA LEU A 226 17.28 22.04 3.13
C LEU A 226 18.05 21.15 2.14
N SER A 227 19.27 21.51 1.74
CA SER A 227 20.07 20.71 0.79
C SER A 227 20.51 19.36 1.36
N GLN A 228 20.39 19.15 2.67
CA GLN A 228 20.60 17.87 3.33
C GLN A 228 19.38 16.93 3.27
N GLY A 229 18.25 17.38 2.74
CA GLY A 229 17.03 16.61 2.66
C GLY A 229 15.93 17.30 1.85
N ILE A 230 16.24 17.87 0.65
CA ILE A 230 15.19 18.44 -0.21
C ILE A 230 14.49 17.30 -0.95
N TYR A 231 13.30 17.00 -0.49
CA TYR A 231 12.37 16.16 -1.22
C TYR A 231 11.32 17.04 -1.89
N SER A 232 11.16 16.88 -3.19
CA SER A 232 10.30 17.76 -4.00
C SER A 232 8.84 17.31 -4.02
N SER A 233 8.56 16.06 -3.67
CA SER A 233 7.23 15.48 -3.71
C SER A 233 6.96 14.53 -2.52
N VAL A 234 5.74 14.03 -2.39
CA VAL A 234 5.39 12.97 -1.42
C VAL A 234 6.08 11.66 -1.80
N GLU A 235 6.18 11.42 -3.08
CA GLU A 235 6.81 10.22 -3.65
C GLU A 235 8.30 10.17 -3.30
N ASP A 236 9.01 11.30 -3.39
CA ASP A 236 10.42 11.38 -2.99
C ASP A 236 10.62 11.10 -1.50
N LEU A 237 9.69 11.57 -0.66
CA LEU A 237 9.71 11.31 0.79
C LEU A 237 9.47 9.83 1.10
N ALA A 238 8.50 9.23 0.43
CA ALA A 238 8.16 7.82 0.57
C ALA A 238 9.30 6.92 0.07
N GLU A 239 9.90 7.25 -1.08
CA GLU A 239 11.06 6.55 -1.63
C GLU A 239 12.26 6.60 -0.66
N HIS A 240 12.53 7.77 -0.07
CA HIS A 240 13.58 7.90 0.94
C HIS A 240 13.35 7.00 2.14
N THR A 241 12.13 6.98 2.69
CA THR A 241 11.76 6.08 3.80
C THR A 241 11.97 4.63 3.40
N ARG A 242 11.55 4.22 2.21
CA ARG A 242 11.72 2.86 1.69
C ARG A 242 13.18 2.43 1.56
N GLU A 243 14.04 3.35 1.10
CA GLU A 243 15.46 3.06 0.88
C GLU A 243 16.28 2.98 2.18
N HIS A 244 15.87 3.70 3.21
CA HIS A 244 16.68 3.90 4.42
C HIS A 244 16.12 3.21 5.66
N ALA A 245 14.81 2.95 5.71
CA ALA A 245 14.19 2.30 6.86
C ALA A 245 14.35 0.78 6.82
N ASP A 246 14.75 0.20 7.95
CA ASP A 246 14.91 -1.26 8.12
C ASP A 246 13.64 -1.87 8.73
N PHE A 247 12.53 -1.78 7.98
CA PHE A 247 11.27 -2.41 8.37
C PHE A 247 10.49 -2.92 7.15
N GLU A 248 9.66 -3.93 7.39
CA GLU A 248 8.81 -4.55 6.37
C GLU A 248 7.38 -4.02 6.47
N PHE A 249 6.80 -3.66 5.31
CA PHE A 249 5.39 -3.30 5.21
C PHE A 249 4.50 -4.51 5.48
N ILE A 250 3.57 -4.38 6.43
CA ILE A 250 2.60 -5.40 6.79
C ILE A 250 1.22 -4.93 6.33
N PRO A 251 0.53 -5.67 5.45
CA PRO A 251 -0.85 -5.38 5.10
C PRO A 251 -1.74 -5.41 6.36
N PRO A 252 -2.82 -4.63 6.41
CA PRO A 252 -3.58 -4.39 7.64
C PRO A 252 -4.35 -5.63 8.16
N GLY A 253 -4.15 -6.79 7.58
CA GLY A 253 -4.83 -8.03 7.99
C GLY A 253 -6.35 -7.94 7.81
N LEU A 254 -6.81 -7.22 6.78
CA LEU A 254 -8.21 -6.98 6.48
C LEU A 254 -8.94 -8.22 5.92
N GLU A 255 -8.29 -9.38 5.91
CA GLU A 255 -8.86 -10.62 5.37
C GLU A 255 -10.28 -10.92 5.91
N VAL A 256 -10.50 -10.65 7.17
CA VAL A 256 -11.82 -10.78 7.80
C VAL A 256 -12.76 -9.64 7.40
N SER A 257 -12.22 -8.48 7.09
CA SER A 257 -12.96 -7.23 6.92
C SER A 257 -13.49 -7.06 5.51
N TYR A 258 -12.66 -7.24 4.49
CA TYR A 258 -13.17 -7.18 3.11
C TYR A 258 -14.08 -8.38 2.80
N LYS A 259 -13.85 -9.57 3.36
CA LYS A 259 -14.81 -10.68 3.30
C LYS A 259 -16.18 -10.27 3.86
N ARG A 260 -16.21 -9.57 4.99
CA ARG A 260 -17.46 -9.07 5.57
C ARG A 260 -18.13 -8.00 4.68
N ILE A 261 -17.34 -7.14 4.02
CA ILE A 261 -17.87 -6.17 3.06
C ILE A 261 -18.46 -6.90 1.86
N PHE A 262 -17.73 -7.87 1.29
CA PHE A 262 -18.25 -8.69 0.20
C PHE A 262 -19.50 -9.50 0.61
N GLU A 263 -19.54 -10.01 1.83
CA GLU A 263 -20.75 -10.65 2.38
C GLU A 263 -21.94 -9.69 2.44
N LYS A 264 -21.75 -8.44 2.88
CA LYS A 264 -22.79 -7.40 2.85
C LYS A 264 -23.28 -7.13 1.42
N ILE A 265 -22.37 -7.09 0.46
CA ILE A 265 -22.71 -6.90 -0.96
C ILE A 265 -23.49 -8.11 -1.51
N LEU A 266 -23.02 -9.33 -1.21
CA LEU A 266 -23.70 -10.56 -1.60
C LEU A 266 -25.10 -10.67 -0.98
N ASN A 267 -25.28 -10.12 0.22
CA ASN A 267 -26.58 -10.10 0.93
C ASN A 267 -27.46 -8.88 0.58
N TYR A 268 -27.00 -8.00 -0.35
CA TYR A 268 -27.67 -6.75 -0.72
C TYR A 268 -27.84 -5.73 0.42
N GLU A 269 -27.04 -5.86 1.46
CA GLU A 269 -26.99 -4.93 2.59
C GLU A 269 -26.17 -3.68 2.27
N MET A 270 -25.31 -3.78 1.24
CA MET A 270 -24.43 -2.70 0.80
C MET A 270 -24.40 -2.61 -0.73
N LYS A 271 -24.32 -1.39 -1.26
CA LYS A 271 -24.09 -1.13 -2.67
C LYS A 271 -22.60 -1.24 -3.01
N ILE A 272 -22.30 -1.55 -4.27
CA ILE A 272 -20.94 -1.45 -4.81
C ILE A 272 -20.64 0.04 -4.98
N ASN A 273 -19.65 0.55 -4.26
CA ASN A 273 -19.39 1.99 -4.14
C ASN A 273 -19.07 2.63 -5.49
N SER A 274 -18.21 2.02 -6.31
CA SER A 274 -17.80 2.57 -7.61
C SER A 274 -18.96 2.78 -8.57
N GLU A 275 -20.03 2.03 -8.40
CA GLU A 275 -21.18 2.03 -9.30
C GLU A 275 -22.44 2.63 -8.66
N ASN A 276 -22.44 2.78 -7.33
CA ASN A 276 -23.62 3.15 -6.53
C ASN A 276 -24.84 2.25 -6.78
N LYS A 277 -24.61 0.98 -7.04
CA LYS A 277 -25.64 -0.03 -7.36
C LYS A 277 -25.50 -1.25 -6.48
N TYR A 278 -26.59 -1.97 -6.25
CA TYR A 278 -26.54 -3.28 -5.63
C TYR A 278 -26.07 -4.35 -6.62
N LEU A 279 -25.45 -5.41 -6.14
CA LEU A 279 -24.93 -6.50 -6.97
C LEU A 279 -25.99 -7.08 -7.91
N TRP A 280 -27.26 -7.24 -7.46
CA TRP A 280 -28.33 -7.79 -8.28
C TRP A 280 -28.62 -6.94 -9.55
N GLU A 281 -28.38 -5.63 -9.53
CA GLU A 281 -28.56 -4.73 -10.67
C GLU A 281 -27.56 -5.03 -11.81
N PHE A 282 -26.41 -5.61 -11.46
CA PHE A 282 -25.44 -6.12 -12.44
C PHE A 282 -25.78 -7.52 -12.89
N LEU A 283 -26.15 -8.38 -11.96
CA LEU A 283 -26.44 -9.79 -12.24
C LEU A 283 -27.65 -9.97 -13.18
N GLN A 284 -28.54 -8.98 -13.29
CA GLN A 284 -29.60 -8.97 -14.30
C GLN A 284 -29.05 -9.04 -15.75
N TYR A 285 -27.86 -8.51 -15.98
CA TYR A 285 -27.18 -8.52 -17.27
C TYR A 285 -26.16 -9.65 -17.40
N PHE A 286 -25.91 -10.31 -16.28
CA PHE A 286 -24.98 -11.42 -16.14
C PHE A 286 -25.72 -12.69 -16.57
N GLY A 287 -25.38 -13.25 -17.72
CA GLY A 287 -26.09 -14.40 -18.23
C GLY A 287 -27.44 -14.09 -18.89
N SER A 288 -27.54 -13.00 -19.64
CA SER A 288 -28.77 -12.49 -20.26
C SER A 288 -29.43 -13.40 -21.28
N SER A 289 -29.05 -14.67 -21.37
CA SER A 289 -29.74 -15.69 -22.13
C SER A 289 -30.45 -16.68 -21.20
N SER A 290 -31.70 -16.54 -21.07
CA SER A 290 -32.85 -17.39 -20.74
C SER A 290 -32.66 -18.83 -20.15
N MET A 291 -31.51 -19.29 -19.67
CA MET A 291 -31.30 -20.70 -19.32
C MET A 291 -30.71 -20.96 -17.92
N GLY A 292 -30.64 -20.02 -17.03
CA GLY A 292 -30.13 -20.27 -15.67
C GLY A 292 -30.91 -19.51 -14.60
N ASP A 293 -30.85 -19.99 -13.37
CA ASP A 293 -31.36 -19.26 -12.23
C ASP A 293 -30.37 -18.14 -11.89
N PRO A 294 -30.72 -16.84 -12.08
CA PRO A 294 -29.81 -15.73 -11.82
C PRO A 294 -29.43 -15.60 -10.32
N ASN A 295 -30.06 -16.37 -9.46
CA ASN A 295 -29.80 -16.40 -8.03
C ASN A 295 -28.69 -17.39 -7.63
N ILE A 296 -28.21 -18.23 -8.56
CA ILE A 296 -27.12 -19.16 -8.27
C ILE A 296 -25.86 -18.66 -8.96
N ILE A 297 -24.87 -18.36 -8.15
CA ILE A 297 -23.52 -17.99 -8.60
C ILE A 297 -22.49 -18.86 -7.90
N GLU A 298 -21.32 -18.91 -8.46
CA GLU A 298 -20.15 -19.48 -7.79
C GLU A 298 -19.21 -18.37 -7.41
N ILE A 299 -18.66 -18.46 -6.22
CA ILE A 299 -17.75 -17.46 -5.67
C ILE A 299 -16.40 -18.08 -5.32
N CYS A 300 -15.35 -17.27 -5.44
CA CYS A 300 -14.01 -17.61 -5.00
C CYS A 300 -13.30 -16.35 -4.48
N TYR A 301 -12.63 -16.47 -3.33
CA TYR A 301 -11.74 -15.44 -2.82
C TYR A 301 -10.32 -15.76 -3.28
N LEU A 302 -9.71 -14.87 -4.02
CA LEU A 302 -8.37 -15.05 -4.58
C LEU A 302 -7.66 -13.71 -4.68
N ASP A 303 -6.45 -13.65 -4.17
CA ASP A 303 -5.55 -12.51 -4.37
C ASP A 303 -4.94 -12.60 -5.78
N MET A 304 -5.55 -11.88 -6.73
CA MET A 304 -5.23 -12.01 -8.15
C MET A 304 -4.00 -11.22 -8.60
N ASP A 305 -3.64 -10.16 -7.88
CA ASP A 305 -2.47 -9.33 -8.19
C ASP A 305 -1.34 -9.47 -7.15
N LEU A 306 -1.57 -10.29 -6.13
CA LEU A 306 -0.62 -10.61 -5.06
C LEU A 306 -0.28 -9.39 -4.19
N ASP A 307 -1.28 -8.51 -3.98
CA ASP A 307 -1.17 -7.34 -3.10
C ASP A 307 -1.48 -7.65 -1.61
N GLY A 308 -1.81 -8.90 -1.29
CA GLY A 308 -2.18 -9.35 0.04
C GLY A 308 -3.66 -9.20 0.37
N THR A 309 -4.47 -8.66 -0.54
CA THR A 309 -5.92 -8.50 -0.39
C THR A 309 -6.66 -9.37 -1.41
N ALA A 310 -7.44 -10.35 -0.97
CA ALA A 310 -8.14 -11.20 -1.91
C ALA A 310 -9.35 -10.48 -2.53
N GLU A 311 -9.47 -10.55 -3.85
CA GLU A 311 -10.67 -10.19 -4.58
C GLU A 311 -11.78 -11.24 -4.39
N LEU A 312 -13.03 -10.83 -4.57
CA LEU A 312 -14.15 -11.74 -4.72
C LEU A 312 -14.47 -11.95 -6.19
N LEU A 313 -14.11 -13.11 -6.70
CA LEU A 313 -14.51 -13.53 -8.04
C LEU A 313 -15.91 -14.12 -8.00
N LEU A 314 -16.70 -13.77 -9.00
CA LEU A 314 -18.05 -14.24 -9.21
C LEU A 314 -18.13 -14.90 -10.58
N ARG A 315 -18.68 -16.12 -10.64
CA ARG A 315 -18.92 -16.84 -11.88
C ARG A 315 -20.41 -17.20 -11.99
N SER A 316 -21.01 -16.86 -13.13
CA SER A 316 -22.36 -17.28 -13.45
C SER A 316 -22.39 -18.75 -13.92
N ASN A 317 -23.55 -19.34 -13.93
CA ASN A 317 -23.79 -20.65 -14.53
C ASN A 317 -23.54 -20.70 -16.07
N LEU A 318 -23.34 -19.54 -16.69
CA LEU A 318 -22.99 -19.40 -18.13
C LEU A 318 -21.52 -19.09 -18.35
N ASN A 319 -20.68 -19.21 -17.32
CA ASN A 319 -19.27 -18.87 -17.35
C ASN A 319 -18.98 -17.37 -17.65
N ASP A 320 -19.91 -16.49 -17.31
CA ASP A 320 -19.58 -15.07 -17.24
C ASP A 320 -18.87 -14.79 -15.93
N TYR A 321 -17.84 -13.97 -15.96
CA TYR A 321 -17.02 -13.65 -14.81
C TYR A 321 -17.05 -12.16 -14.50
N CYS A 322 -17.22 -11.82 -13.25
CA CYS A 322 -16.89 -10.50 -12.72
C CYS A 322 -16.14 -10.62 -11.40
N MET A 323 -15.58 -9.52 -10.98
CA MET A 323 -14.75 -9.47 -9.80
C MET A 323 -15.05 -8.22 -9.01
N LEU A 324 -15.15 -8.37 -7.70
CA LEU A 324 -15.18 -7.27 -6.75
C LEU A 324 -13.80 -7.15 -6.12
N ARG A 325 -13.24 -5.95 -6.16
CA ARG A 325 -12.00 -5.59 -5.52
C ARG A 325 -12.28 -4.53 -4.46
N TYR A 326 -11.75 -4.73 -3.27
CA TYR A 326 -11.77 -3.72 -2.23
C TYR A 326 -10.45 -2.97 -2.23
N LEU A 327 -10.49 -1.66 -2.43
CA LEU A 327 -9.33 -0.79 -2.41
C LEU A 327 -9.67 0.48 -1.63
N SER A 328 -8.97 0.71 -0.54
CA SER A 328 -9.02 1.97 0.23
C SER A 328 -10.45 2.44 0.60
N GLY A 329 -11.26 1.53 1.12
CA GLY A 329 -12.64 1.87 1.54
C GLY A 329 -13.68 1.75 0.43
N THR A 330 -13.26 1.57 -0.82
CA THR A 330 -14.14 1.50 -2.00
C THR A 330 -14.16 0.10 -2.59
N VAL A 331 -15.34 -0.41 -2.92
CA VAL A 331 -15.49 -1.65 -3.67
C VAL A 331 -15.69 -1.32 -5.13
N TYR A 332 -14.79 -1.82 -5.96
CA TYR A 332 -14.84 -1.72 -7.42
C TYR A 332 -15.39 -3.00 -8.02
N LEU A 333 -16.19 -2.85 -9.08
CA LEU A 333 -16.65 -3.96 -9.89
C LEU A 333 -15.90 -3.97 -11.22
N TYR A 334 -15.26 -5.08 -11.53
CA TYR A 334 -14.61 -5.30 -12.81
C TYR A 334 -15.34 -6.40 -13.58
N ASN A 335 -15.82 -6.07 -14.76
CA ASN A 335 -16.22 -7.09 -15.71
C ASN A 335 -14.97 -7.62 -16.37
N LEU A 336 -14.70 -8.91 -16.22
CA LEU A 336 -13.53 -9.51 -16.84
C LEU A 336 -13.73 -9.55 -18.37
N PRO A 337 -12.79 -8.96 -19.12
CA PRO A 337 -13.00 -8.63 -20.55
C PRO A 337 -13.04 -9.83 -21.48
N TYR A 338 -12.85 -11.03 -20.96
CA TYR A 338 -12.75 -12.24 -21.75
C TYR A 338 -14.04 -13.03 -21.67
N LYS A 339 -14.71 -13.15 -22.81
CA LYS A 339 -15.97 -13.91 -22.95
C LYS A 339 -15.82 -15.42 -22.70
N SER A 340 -14.61 -15.89 -22.43
CA SER A 340 -14.32 -17.32 -22.34
C SER A 340 -13.13 -17.57 -21.41
N ILE A 341 -13.27 -17.22 -20.14
CA ILE A 341 -12.35 -17.73 -19.11
C ILE A 341 -12.72 -19.21 -18.89
N ASP A 342 -11.75 -20.10 -19.09
CA ASP A 342 -11.94 -21.52 -18.88
C ASP A 342 -11.65 -21.94 -17.46
N ARG A 343 -10.53 -21.44 -16.91
CA ARG A 343 -10.05 -21.80 -15.57
C ARG A 343 -9.38 -20.59 -14.91
N VAL A 344 -9.48 -20.54 -13.59
CA VAL A 344 -8.74 -19.61 -12.75
C VAL A 344 -7.83 -20.42 -11.83
N TYR A 345 -6.60 -19.97 -11.64
CA TYR A 345 -5.59 -20.68 -10.87
C TYR A 345 -5.23 -19.96 -9.57
N GLU A 346 -4.75 -20.73 -8.59
CA GLU A 346 -4.38 -20.21 -7.25
C GLU A 346 -3.26 -19.15 -7.28
N ASP A 347 -2.51 -19.03 -8.39
CA ASP A 347 -1.48 -18.00 -8.58
C ASP A 347 -2.01 -16.69 -9.20
N GLY A 348 -3.33 -16.50 -9.25
CA GLY A 348 -4.00 -15.34 -9.83
C GLY A 348 -4.03 -15.33 -11.36
N SER A 349 -3.51 -16.34 -12.01
CA SER A 349 -3.62 -16.47 -13.48
C SER A 349 -4.92 -17.15 -13.89
N PHE A 350 -5.28 -16.99 -15.16
CA PHE A 350 -6.44 -17.65 -15.75
C PHE A 350 -6.17 -18.09 -17.18
N SER A 351 -6.75 -19.22 -17.57
CA SER A 351 -6.77 -19.65 -18.97
C SER A 351 -8.02 -19.13 -19.68
N TRP A 352 -7.87 -18.88 -20.96
CA TRP A 352 -8.94 -18.34 -21.79
C TRP A 352 -8.82 -18.85 -23.24
N HIS A 353 -9.96 -18.83 -23.93
CA HIS A 353 -9.99 -19.01 -25.38
C HIS A 353 -10.83 -17.91 -26.04
N SER A 354 -10.49 -17.54 -27.27
CA SER A 354 -11.27 -16.60 -28.07
C SER A 354 -12.34 -17.36 -28.85
N GLN A 355 -13.58 -16.85 -28.74
CA GLN A 355 -14.69 -17.33 -29.57
C GLN A 355 -14.73 -16.66 -30.98
N THR A 356 -13.91 -15.65 -31.18
CA THR A 356 -13.82 -14.96 -32.47
C THR A 356 -12.91 -15.80 -33.36
N TYR A 357 -13.50 -16.44 -34.34
CA TYR A 357 -12.72 -16.97 -35.46
C TYR A 357 -12.04 -15.77 -36.13
N LEU A 358 -10.74 -15.80 -36.21
CA LEU A 358 -10.02 -14.89 -37.07
C LEU A 358 -10.47 -15.16 -38.50
N GLU A 359 -10.23 -14.25 -39.46
CA GLU A 359 -10.67 -14.36 -40.84
C GLU A 359 -10.23 -15.69 -41.54
N ASP A 360 -9.25 -16.38 -40.94
CA ASP A 360 -8.69 -17.66 -41.38
C ASP A 360 -9.19 -18.89 -40.58
N ASN A 361 -10.27 -18.76 -39.79
CA ASN A 361 -10.79 -19.80 -38.90
C ASN A 361 -9.81 -20.23 -37.77
N SER A 362 -8.77 -19.46 -37.48
CA SER A 362 -7.86 -19.79 -36.40
C SER A 362 -8.50 -19.58 -35.02
N VAL A 363 -8.07 -20.40 -34.07
CA VAL A 363 -8.45 -20.30 -32.63
C VAL A 363 -7.30 -19.71 -31.86
N CYS A 364 -7.62 -18.82 -30.95
CA CYS A 364 -6.64 -18.18 -30.07
C CYS A 364 -6.95 -18.54 -28.62
N TYR A 365 -5.96 -19.05 -27.90
CA TYR A 365 -6.10 -19.41 -26.49
C TYR A 365 -4.78 -19.24 -25.73
N GLY A 366 -4.84 -19.17 -24.40
CA GLY A 366 -3.64 -18.99 -23.61
C GLY A 366 -3.93 -18.72 -22.14
N ASP A 367 -2.88 -18.36 -21.40
CA ASP A 367 -2.99 -17.92 -20.02
C ASP A 367 -2.62 -16.45 -19.89
N SER A 368 -3.26 -15.79 -18.92
CA SER A 368 -3.05 -14.38 -18.61
C SER A 368 -3.10 -14.13 -17.11
N LYS A 369 -2.55 -13.01 -16.68
CA LYS A 369 -2.77 -12.41 -15.33
C LYS A 369 -3.48 -11.09 -15.46
N LEU A 370 -4.22 -10.71 -14.43
CA LEU A 370 -4.78 -9.37 -14.36
C LEU A 370 -3.74 -8.38 -13.79
N THR A 371 -3.83 -7.16 -14.27
CA THR A 371 -3.26 -5.97 -13.66
C THR A 371 -4.36 -4.96 -13.52
N PHE A 372 -4.39 -4.24 -12.42
CA PHE A 372 -5.46 -3.32 -12.10
C PHE A 372 -4.98 -1.87 -12.19
N ASP A 373 -5.85 -1.01 -12.67
CA ASP A 373 -5.85 0.41 -12.39
C ASP A 373 -7.18 0.77 -11.71
N GLU A 374 -7.37 2.02 -11.25
CA GLU A 374 -8.57 2.42 -10.51
C GLU A 374 -9.89 2.13 -11.22
N SER A 375 -9.89 2.11 -12.53
CA SER A 375 -11.10 2.04 -13.34
C SER A 375 -11.22 0.79 -14.20
N SER A 376 -10.14 0.02 -14.34
CA SER A 376 -10.13 -1.13 -15.24
C SER A 376 -9.21 -2.26 -14.78
N ALA A 377 -9.60 -3.48 -15.10
CA ALA A 377 -8.72 -4.64 -15.06
C ALA A 377 -8.20 -4.91 -16.47
N LYS A 378 -6.89 -5.07 -16.62
CA LYS A 378 -6.22 -5.37 -17.87
C LYS A 378 -5.59 -6.74 -17.81
N ALA A 379 -5.86 -7.57 -18.81
CA ALA A 379 -5.19 -8.85 -18.91
C ALA A 379 -3.80 -8.69 -19.56
N LYS A 380 -2.79 -9.20 -18.89
CA LYS A 380 -1.44 -9.32 -19.40
C LYS A 380 -1.21 -10.78 -19.78
N SER A 381 -1.03 -11.05 -21.08
CA SER A 381 -0.78 -12.41 -21.56
C SER A 381 0.53 -12.96 -20.97
N LEU A 382 0.46 -14.16 -20.41
CA LEU A 382 1.63 -14.97 -20.08
C LEU A 382 2.11 -15.71 -21.32
N TYR A 383 1.17 -16.37 -22.00
CA TYR A 383 1.41 -16.90 -23.33
C TYR A 383 0.10 -16.91 -24.13
N THR A 384 0.23 -16.92 -25.44
CA THR A 384 -0.89 -17.08 -26.39
C THR A 384 -0.49 -18.03 -27.47
N ILE A 385 -1.40 -18.94 -27.82
CA ILE A 385 -1.31 -19.86 -28.92
C ILE A 385 -2.33 -19.43 -29.98
N TYR A 386 -1.85 -19.19 -31.19
CA TYR A 386 -2.67 -18.96 -32.37
C TYR A 386 -2.61 -20.22 -33.19
N ASP A 387 -3.71 -20.94 -33.25
CA ASP A 387 -3.81 -22.23 -33.95
C ASP A 387 -4.66 -22.08 -35.19
N GLY A 388 -3.99 -21.96 -36.35
CA GLY A 388 -4.61 -21.81 -37.65
C GLY A 388 -4.54 -23.09 -38.47
N GLU A 389 -5.35 -23.19 -39.55
CA GLU A 389 -5.41 -24.36 -40.40
C GLU A 389 -4.06 -24.73 -41.07
N ASN A 390 -3.20 -23.73 -41.29
CA ASN A 390 -1.93 -23.93 -42.00
C ASN A 390 -0.69 -23.76 -41.15
N GLU A 391 -0.75 -22.88 -40.15
CA GLU A 391 0.38 -22.56 -39.28
C GLU A 391 -0.11 -22.18 -37.86
N SER A 392 0.63 -22.66 -36.87
CA SER A 392 0.45 -22.21 -35.45
C SER A 392 1.63 -21.36 -35.07
N TYR A 393 1.39 -20.24 -34.42
CA TYR A 393 2.44 -19.43 -33.83
C TYR A 393 2.16 -19.11 -32.37
N PHE A 394 3.20 -18.78 -31.61
CA PHE A 394 3.16 -18.66 -30.17
C PHE A 394 3.75 -17.34 -29.74
N THR A 395 3.18 -16.76 -28.68
CA THR A 395 3.77 -15.63 -28.02
C THR A 395 3.94 -15.89 -26.50
N ILE A 396 5.02 -15.37 -25.91
CA ILE A 396 5.27 -15.34 -24.46
C ILE A 396 5.44 -13.88 -24.07
N ASN A 397 4.67 -13.41 -23.11
CA ASN A 397 4.63 -11.99 -22.73
C ASN A 397 4.47 -11.03 -23.92
N GLY A 398 3.66 -11.43 -24.91
CA GLY A 398 3.39 -10.67 -26.13
C GLY A 398 4.50 -10.67 -27.18
N LYS A 399 5.57 -11.47 -27.02
CA LYS A 399 6.66 -11.60 -27.99
C LYS A 399 6.63 -12.98 -28.63
N LEU A 400 6.91 -13.07 -29.95
CA LEU A 400 7.02 -14.34 -30.62
C LEU A 400 7.99 -15.28 -29.91
N ALA A 401 7.60 -16.53 -29.76
CA ALA A 401 8.36 -17.56 -29.08
C ALA A 401 8.41 -18.85 -29.92
N SER A 402 9.42 -19.65 -29.66
CA SER A 402 9.52 -20.99 -30.21
C SER A 402 8.61 -21.96 -29.45
N LYS A 403 8.29 -23.10 -30.10
CA LYS A 403 7.55 -24.17 -29.43
C LYS A 403 8.25 -24.70 -28.18
N ASN A 404 9.58 -24.80 -28.19
CA ASN A 404 10.34 -25.29 -27.04
C ASN A 404 10.23 -24.34 -25.83
N GLU A 405 10.26 -23.03 -26.07
CA GLU A 405 10.06 -22.03 -25.01
C GLU A 405 8.65 -22.10 -24.45
N LEU A 406 7.64 -22.22 -25.30
CA LEU A 406 6.27 -22.43 -24.92
C LEU A 406 6.09 -23.70 -24.07
N ASP A 407 6.58 -24.83 -24.56
CA ASP A 407 6.48 -26.14 -23.88
C ASP A 407 7.14 -26.08 -22.48
N ALA A 408 8.31 -25.43 -22.37
CA ALA A 408 8.99 -25.22 -21.09
C ALA A 408 8.16 -24.36 -20.13
N LEU A 409 7.51 -23.31 -20.62
CA LEU A 409 6.63 -22.46 -19.80
C LEU A 409 5.39 -23.25 -19.34
N ILE A 410 4.72 -23.96 -20.22
CA ILE A 410 3.54 -24.78 -19.88
C ILE A 410 3.92 -25.84 -18.86
N GLU A 411 5.08 -26.53 -19.06
CA GLU A 411 5.57 -27.53 -18.10
C GLU A 411 5.84 -26.94 -16.70
N SER A 412 6.38 -25.73 -16.64
CA SER A 412 6.62 -25.04 -15.38
C SER A 412 5.31 -24.71 -14.62
N ARG A 413 4.20 -24.60 -15.34
CA ARG A 413 2.89 -24.22 -14.80
C ARG A 413 1.96 -25.39 -14.50
N LYS A 414 2.30 -26.61 -14.94
CA LYS A 414 1.41 -27.78 -14.83
C LYS A 414 0.96 -28.15 -13.41
N ASN A 415 1.71 -27.72 -12.39
CA ASN A 415 1.41 -27.99 -10.99
C ASN A 415 0.62 -26.87 -10.30
N ILE A 416 0.34 -25.76 -11.02
CA ILE A 416 -0.50 -24.70 -10.46
C ILE A 416 -1.93 -25.21 -10.39
N LYS A 417 -2.51 -25.15 -9.21
CA LYS A 417 -3.85 -25.68 -8.99
C LYS A 417 -4.91 -24.70 -9.46
N GLU A 418 -6.01 -25.27 -9.92
CA GLU A 418 -7.24 -24.52 -10.18
C GLU A 418 -7.89 -24.13 -8.83
N VAL A 419 -8.47 -22.94 -8.74
CA VAL A 419 -9.17 -22.48 -7.56
C VAL A 419 -10.41 -23.33 -7.28
N THR A 420 -10.78 -23.41 -5.99
CA THR A 420 -12.02 -24.06 -5.59
C THR A 420 -13.16 -23.05 -5.56
N TRP A 421 -14.20 -23.31 -6.32
CA TRP A 421 -15.41 -22.51 -6.35
C TRP A 421 -16.42 -22.98 -5.31
N THR A 422 -17.09 -22.02 -4.67
CA THR A 422 -18.18 -22.27 -3.73
C THR A 422 -19.49 -21.78 -4.33
N THR A 423 -20.49 -22.67 -4.41
CA THR A 423 -21.84 -22.27 -4.84
C THR A 423 -22.46 -21.35 -3.80
N TYR A 424 -22.95 -20.20 -4.24
CA TYR A 424 -23.62 -19.21 -3.42
C TYR A 424 -25.03 -18.95 -3.95
N MET A 425 -26.02 -19.04 -3.07
CA MET A 425 -27.41 -18.76 -3.39
C MET A 425 -27.75 -17.34 -2.94
N LEU A 426 -27.97 -16.47 -3.90
CA LEU A 426 -28.47 -15.12 -3.65
C LEU A 426 -29.95 -15.21 -3.19
N ASP A 427 -30.29 -14.53 -2.12
CA ASP A 427 -31.67 -14.52 -1.60
C ASP A 427 -32.50 -13.40 -2.27
N PRO A 428 -33.40 -13.73 -3.19
CA PRO A 428 -34.21 -12.72 -3.88
C PRO A 428 -35.14 -11.93 -2.95
N ASN A 429 -35.41 -12.45 -1.73
CA ASN A 429 -36.24 -11.72 -0.76
C ASN A 429 -35.48 -10.59 -0.06
N LYS A 430 -34.15 -10.59 -0.14
CA LYS A 430 -33.30 -9.52 0.38
C LYS A 430 -33.07 -8.39 -0.61
N ILE A 431 -33.55 -8.52 -1.86
CA ILE A 431 -33.41 -7.45 -2.85
C ILE A 431 -34.18 -6.21 -2.35
N PRO A 432 -33.50 -5.07 -2.17
CA PRO A 432 -34.16 -3.85 -1.74
C PRO A 432 -35.28 -3.45 -2.70
N ALA A 433 -36.44 -3.06 -2.15
CA ALA A 433 -37.53 -2.55 -2.98
C ALA A 433 -37.02 -1.35 -3.80
N LYS A 434 -37.36 -1.32 -5.10
CA LYS A 434 -37.02 -0.16 -5.94
C LYS A 434 -37.64 1.07 -5.30
N GLY A 435 -36.77 1.98 -4.77
CA GLY A 435 -37.17 3.26 -4.24
C GLY A 435 -37.56 4.23 -5.37
#